data_a4a32a69efc5dcb08a3d907ea0c68115
#
_entry.id   a4a32a69efc5dcb08a3d907ea0c68115
#
_cell.length_a   1.000
_cell.length_b   1.000
_cell.length_c   1.000
_cell.angle_alpha   90.00
_cell.angle_beta   90.00
_cell.angle_gamma   90.00
#
_symmetry.space_group_name_H-M   'P 1'
#
loop_
_entity.id
_entity.type
_entity.pdbx_description
1 polymer ?
#
loop_
_entity_poly.entity_id
_entity_poly.type
_entity_poly.pdbx_seq_one_letter_code
_entity_poly.pdbx_strand_id
1 'polypeptide(L)'
;MKRTNHALVIGGTGMLAGVCLHLAREDYSVSVVGRTFSKFKRLQVEGPPNSIFPLITDYDTDDVYDEINKAIRERGPFDLIISWTPNYSALERICEMNLVDTSYRLFHVKGSRRYFEDEPIHIPSQCNYRKVYLGFVKEDNGSRWLTHDEIANGVIKQIGIDEEVGIIGQIHPYEARPR
;
A
#
# COMPACT_ATOMS: atom_id res chain seq x y z
N MET A 1 8.22 -4.17 27.20
CA MET A 1 8.32 -4.81 25.88
C MET A 1 8.23 -3.78 24.78
N LYS A 2 9.13 -3.79 23.84
CA LYS A 2 9.04 -2.95 22.65
C LYS A 2 7.90 -3.49 21.75
N ARG A 3 6.92 -2.66 21.44
CA ARG A 3 5.84 -3.02 20.53
C ARG A 3 6.41 -3.24 19.13
N THR A 4 6.03 -4.35 18.49
CA THR A 4 6.36 -4.58 17.09
C THR A 4 5.58 -3.60 16.21
N ASN A 5 6.24 -2.98 15.25
CA ASN A 5 5.58 -2.10 14.29
C ASN A 5 4.58 -2.90 13.45
N HIS A 6 3.43 -2.30 13.18
CA HIS A 6 2.34 -2.93 12.44
C HIS A 6 2.07 -2.17 11.15
N ALA A 7 2.16 -2.86 10.03
CA ALA A 7 1.85 -2.30 8.71
C ALA A 7 0.61 -2.95 8.13
N LEU A 8 -0.18 -2.15 7.41
CA LEU A 8 -1.30 -2.63 6.59
C LEU A 8 -0.95 -2.41 5.13
N VAL A 9 -1.09 -3.44 4.31
CA VAL A 9 -0.91 -3.33 2.85
C VAL A 9 -2.20 -3.77 2.16
N ILE A 10 -2.82 -2.85 1.43
CA ILE A 10 -4.02 -3.11 0.61
C ILE A 10 -3.57 -3.26 -0.83
N GLY A 11 -3.85 -4.40 -1.45
CA GLY A 11 -3.32 -4.77 -2.76
C GLY A 11 -1.97 -5.48 -2.69
N GLY A 12 -1.60 -5.99 -1.51
CA GLY A 12 -0.29 -6.56 -1.23
C GLY A 12 -0.04 -7.95 -1.80
N THR A 13 -1.05 -8.61 -2.35
CA THR A 13 -0.88 -9.92 -2.99
C THR A 13 -0.55 -9.82 -4.49
N GLY A 14 -0.65 -8.64 -5.06
CA GLY A 14 -0.33 -8.33 -6.45
C GLY A 14 0.93 -7.50 -6.58
N MET A 15 0.81 -6.29 -7.14
CA MET A 15 1.94 -5.39 -7.40
C MET A 15 2.70 -4.93 -6.15
N LEU A 16 2.09 -5.01 -4.97
CA LEU A 16 2.73 -4.62 -3.71
C LEU A 16 3.26 -5.82 -2.91
N ALA A 17 3.31 -7.02 -3.50
CA ALA A 17 3.85 -8.21 -2.83
C ALA A 17 5.29 -8.00 -2.33
N GLY A 18 6.15 -7.40 -3.16
CA GLY A 18 7.52 -7.08 -2.77
C GLY A 18 7.62 -6.10 -1.61
N VAL A 19 6.67 -5.18 -1.48
CA VAL A 19 6.58 -4.26 -0.34
C VAL A 19 6.27 -5.02 0.94
N CYS A 20 5.33 -5.96 0.89
CA CYS A 20 5.00 -6.81 2.05
C CYS A 20 6.23 -7.57 2.55
N LEU A 21 6.98 -8.19 1.65
CA LEU A 21 8.19 -8.96 1.99
C LEU A 21 9.28 -8.06 2.56
N HIS A 22 9.48 -6.89 1.99
CA HIS A 22 10.44 -5.92 2.50
C HIS A 22 10.11 -5.48 3.93
N LEU A 23 8.86 -5.09 4.18
CA LEU A 23 8.42 -4.67 5.51
C LEU A 23 8.53 -5.79 6.54
N ALA A 24 8.19 -7.02 6.15
CA ALA A 24 8.34 -8.18 7.01
C ALA A 24 9.80 -8.43 7.42
N ARG A 25 10.75 -8.22 6.49
CA ARG A 25 12.19 -8.33 6.75
C ARG A 25 12.72 -7.19 7.61
N GLU A 26 12.02 -6.05 7.64
CA GLU A 26 12.30 -4.89 8.50
C GLU A 26 11.56 -4.98 9.84
N ASP A 27 11.21 -6.19 10.27
CA ASP A 27 10.57 -6.49 11.55
C ASP A 27 9.16 -5.91 11.76
N TYR A 28 8.46 -5.60 10.67
CA TYR A 28 7.03 -5.29 10.75
C TYR A 28 6.20 -6.57 10.86
N SER A 29 5.12 -6.50 11.66
CA SER A 29 3.97 -7.38 11.46
C SER A 29 3.16 -6.80 10.31
N VAL A 30 2.99 -7.55 9.24
CA VAL A 30 2.34 -7.06 8.02
C VAL A 30 0.97 -7.70 7.84
N SER A 31 -0.08 -6.91 8.03
CA SER A 31 -1.45 -7.31 7.71
C SER A 31 -1.73 -6.99 6.24
N VAL A 32 -2.18 -7.97 5.49
CA VAL A 32 -2.33 -7.86 4.02
C VAL A 32 -3.77 -8.13 3.62
N VAL A 33 -4.42 -7.15 3.01
CA VAL A 33 -5.77 -7.29 2.46
C VAL A 33 -5.71 -7.85 1.05
N GLY A 34 -6.47 -8.89 0.79
CA GLY A 34 -6.60 -9.49 -0.53
C GLY A 34 -7.70 -10.55 -0.55
N ARG A 35 -8.03 -11.04 -1.74
CA ARG A 35 -9.16 -11.96 -1.95
C ARG A 35 -8.75 -13.42 -2.16
N THR A 36 -7.49 -13.67 -2.53
CA THR A 36 -7.05 -14.99 -3.00
C THR A 36 -6.10 -15.66 -2.01
N PHE A 37 -6.58 -16.70 -1.35
CA PHE A 37 -5.83 -17.44 -0.32
C PHE A 37 -4.45 -17.95 -0.82
N SER A 38 -4.38 -18.48 -2.02
CA SER A 38 -3.11 -19.01 -2.57
C SER A 38 -2.01 -17.97 -2.69
N LYS A 39 -2.36 -16.72 -2.97
CA LYS A 39 -1.39 -15.60 -3.04
C LYS A 39 -0.82 -15.25 -1.68
N PHE A 40 -1.62 -15.29 -0.62
CA PHE A 40 -1.15 -15.10 0.75
C PHE A 40 -0.18 -16.20 1.17
N LYS A 41 -0.51 -17.44 0.85
CA LYS A 41 0.34 -18.59 1.17
C LYS A 41 1.73 -18.43 0.55
N ARG A 42 1.80 -17.94 -0.68
CA ARG A 42 3.08 -17.63 -1.34
C ARG A 42 3.87 -16.58 -0.58
N LEU A 43 3.23 -15.49 -0.16
CA LEU A 43 3.87 -14.46 0.65
C LEU A 43 4.40 -15.01 1.98
N GLN A 44 3.62 -15.84 2.65
CA GLN A 44 4.00 -16.44 3.93
C GLN A 44 5.21 -17.38 3.78
N VAL A 45 5.30 -18.09 2.67
CA VAL A 45 6.45 -18.97 2.38
C VAL A 45 7.71 -18.16 2.09
N GLU A 46 7.60 -17.08 1.34
CA GLU A 46 8.75 -16.24 0.95
C GLU A 46 9.23 -15.31 2.07
N GLY A 47 8.36 -14.94 2.99
CA GLY A 47 8.67 -14.03 4.10
C GLY A 47 9.17 -14.71 5.36
N PRO A 48 9.66 -13.93 6.34
CA PRO A 48 10.02 -14.45 7.65
C PRO A 48 8.81 -15.13 8.34
N PRO A 49 9.05 -16.15 9.18
CA PRO A 49 7.97 -16.81 9.91
C PRO A 49 7.17 -15.83 10.78
N ASN A 50 5.84 -16.01 10.83
CA ASN A 50 4.94 -15.23 11.68
C ASN A 50 5.01 -13.71 11.48
N SER A 51 5.26 -13.26 10.25
CA SER A 51 5.36 -11.84 9.89
C SER A 51 4.23 -11.35 8.98
N ILE A 52 3.64 -12.24 8.19
CA ILE A 52 2.57 -11.93 7.22
C ILE A 52 1.23 -12.46 7.75
N PHE A 53 0.27 -11.58 7.91
CA PHE A 53 -1.06 -11.89 8.45
C PHE A 53 -2.13 -11.62 7.40
N PRO A 54 -2.68 -12.66 6.77
CA PRO A 54 -3.70 -12.48 5.74
C PRO A 54 -5.02 -11.93 6.31
N LEU A 55 -5.55 -10.90 5.67
CA LEU A 55 -6.91 -10.44 5.85
C LEU A 55 -7.65 -10.78 4.55
N ILE A 56 -8.26 -11.98 4.52
CA ILE A 56 -8.90 -12.50 3.32
C ILE A 56 -10.28 -11.88 3.21
N THR A 57 -10.38 -10.81 2.44
CA THR A 57 -11.60 -10.02 2.32
C THR A 57 -11.54 -9.15 1.08
N ASP A 58 -12.67 -8.57 0.72
CA ASP A 58 -12.80 -7.62 -0.37
C ASP A 58 -13.01 -6.21 0.21
N TYR A 59 -12.14 -5.26 -0.15
CA TYR A 59 -12.26 -3.87 0.32
C TYR A 59 -13.49 -3.14 -0.21
N ASP A 60 -14.22 -3.72 -1.17
CA ASP A 60 -15.49 -3.20 -1.67
C ASP A 60 -16.70 -3.71 -0.87
N THR A 61 -16.47 -4.54 0.15
CA THR A 61 -17.51 -5.04 1.06
C THR A 61 -17.24 -4.59 2.48
N ASP A 62 -18.29 -4.59 3.31
CA ASP A 62 -18.17 -4.20 4.73
C ASP A 62 -17.34 -5.20 5.57
N ASP A 63 -17.13 -6.41 5.07
CA ASP A 63 -16.32 -7.44 5.74
C ASP A 63 -14.88 -6.97 5.98
N VAL A 64 -14.36 -6.08 5.12
CA VAL A 64 -13.00 -5.54 5.29
C VAL A 64 -12.83 -4.84 6.63
N TYR A 65 -13.85 -4.14 7.11
CA TYR A 65 -13.79 -3.40 8.38
C TYR A 65 -13.71 -4.31 9.59
N ASP A 66 -14.40 -5.45 9.56
CA ASP A 66 -14.32 -6.46 10.61
C ASP A 66 -12.91 -7.06 10.68
N GLU A 67 -12.32 -7.37 9.53
CA GLU A 67 -10.96 -7.89 9.44
C GLU A 67 -9.92 -6.85 9.90
N ILE A 68 -10.10 -5.58 9.56
CA ILE A 68 -9.25 -4.47 10.02
C ILE A 68 -9.34 -4.31 11.53
N ASN A 69 -10.54 -4.31 12.10
CA ASN A 69 -10.74 -4.24 13.56
C ASN A 69 -10.06 -5.39 14.28
N LYS A 70 -10.19 -6.60 13.74
CA LYS A 70 -9.55 -7.80 14.30
C LYS A 70 -8.03 -7.65 14.29
N ALA A 71 -7.45 -7.19 13.18
CA ALA A 71 -6.01 -6.96 13.06
C ALA A 71 -5.50 -5.94 14.08
N ILE A 72 -6.23 -4.84 14.27
CA ILE A 72 -5.90 -3.81 15.27
C ILE A 72 -5.97 -4.37 16.69
N ARG A 73 -7.01 -5.15 17.01
CA ARG A 73 -7.13 -5.77 18.34
C ARG A 73 -6.00 -6.76 18.63
N GLU A 74 -5.59 -7.53 17.63
CA GLU A 74 -4.58 -8.58 17.80
C GLU A 74 -3.15 -8.02 17.82
N ARG A 75 -2.86 -6.98 17.03
CA ARG A 75 -1.48 -6.50 16.79
C ARG A 75 -1.28 -5.00 17.04
N GLY A 76 -2.31 -4.28 17.45
CA GLY A 76 -2.27 -2.84 17.69
C GLY A 76 -2.57 -2.01 16.43
N PRO A 77 -2.68 -0.69 16.57
CA PRO A 77 -2.93 0.20 15.43
C PRO A 77 -1.77 0.16 14.43
N PHE A 78 -2.06 0.55 13.20
CA PHE A 78 -1.07 0.57 12.13
C PHE A 78 -0.14 1.79 12.27
N ASP A 79 1.15 1.55 12.17
CA ASP A 79 2.18 2.57 12.10
C ASP A 79 2.39 3.04 10.65
N LEU A 80 2.05 2.19 9.70
CA LEU A 80 2.24 2.40 8.28
C LEU A 80 1.13 1.72 7.49
N ILE A 81 0.53 2.45 6.54
CA ILE A 81 -0.47 1.91 5.61
C ILE A 81 0.03 2.16 4.19
N ILE A 82 0.05 1.11 3.36
CA ILE A 82 0.33 1.18 1.93
C ILE A 82 -0.94 0.72 1.22
N SER A 83 -1.53 1.56 0.39
CA SER A 83 -2.80 1.25 -0.25
C SER A 83 -2.75 1.42 -1.77
N TRP A 84 -3.10 0.36 -2.47
CA TRP A 84 -3.50 0.39 -3.86
C TRP A 84 -4.97 0.01 -3.93
N THR A 85 -5.85 1.00 -3.93
CA THR A 85 -7.29 0.79 -4.10
C THR A 85 -7.94 2.00 -4.77
N PRO A 86 -8.85 1.79 -5.72
CA PRO A 86 -9.65 2.89 -6.28
C PRO A 86 -10.76 3.35 -5.34
N ASN A 87 -11.06 2.57 -4.29
CA ASN A 87 -12.14 2.86 -3.34
C ASN A 87 -11.66 3.79 -2.23
N TYR A 88 -11.70 5.11 -2.49
CA TYR A 88 -11.26 6.13 -1.55
C TYR A 88 -12.12 6.18 -0.27
N SER A 89 -13.41 5.92 -0.39
CA SER A 89 -14.31 5.87 0.78
C SER A 89 -13.92 4.77 1.76
N ALA A 90 -13.55 3.60 1.24
CA ALA A 90 -13.07 2.50 2.08
C ALA A 90 -11.76 2.87 2.80
N LEU A 91 -10.84 3.50 2.07
CA LEU A 91 -9.57 3.94 2.65
C LEU A 91 -9.77 5.00 3.73
N GLU A 92 -10.64 5.98 3.52
CA GLU A 92 -11.02 6.97 4.52
C GLU A 92 -11.49 6.32 5.81
N ARG A 93 -12.42 5.37 5.68
CA ARG A 93 -12.98 4.66 6.84
C ARG A 93 -11.92 3.83 7.58
N ILE A 94 -11.04 3.17 6.87
CA ILE A 94 -9.92 2.44 7.47
C ILE A 94 -9.00 3.39 8.26
N CYS A 95 -8.69 4.54 7.71
CA CYS A 95 -7.91 5.56 8.40
C CYS A 95 -8.60 6.07 9.66
N GLU A 96 -9.92 6.28 9.62
CA GLU A 96 -10.72 6.68 10.78
C GLU A 96 -10.71 5.63 11.90
N MET A 97 -10.65 4.35 11.53
CA MET A 97 -10.58 3.23 12.48
C MET A 97 -9.22 3.09 13.14
N ASN A 98 -8.18 3.64 12.53
CA ASN A 98 -6.80 3.52 13.02
C ASN A 98 -6.49 4.58 14.07
N LEU A 99 -6.96 4.36 15.30
CA LEU A 99 -6.77 5.27 16.40
C LEU A 99 -5.35 5.13 16.98
N VAL A 100 -4.57 6.20 16.85
CA VAL A 100 -3.18 6.26 17.31
C VAL A 100 -2.98 7.43 18.28
N ASP A 101 -2.04 7.29 19.22
CA ASP A 101 -1.71 8.34 20.18
C ASP A 101 -0.81 9.44 19.58
N THR A 102 -0.04 9.09 18.56
CA THR A 102 0.91 10.01 17.92
C THR A 102 0.54 10.23 16.46
N SER A 103 1.25 9.60 15.54
CA SER A 103 1.01 9.71 14.12
C SER A 103 1.33 8.40 13.41
N TYR A 104 0.82 8.26 12.20
CA TYR A 104 1.16 7.16 11.29
C TYR A 104 1.27 7.70 9.87
N ARG A 105 1.82 6.90 8.98
CA ARG A 105 2.00 7.26 7.57
C ARG A 105 1.09 6.44 6.67
N LEU A 106 0.54 7.10 5.66
CA LEU A 106 -0.22 6.45 4.59
C LEU A 106 0.45 6.77 3.25
N PHE A 107 0.91 5.74 2.56
CA PHE A 107 1.36 5.85 1.18
C PHE A 107 0.23 5.38 0.27
N HIS A 108 -0.44 6.33 -0.36
CA HIS A 108 -1.54 6.07 -1.28
C HIS A 108 -0.97 5.94 -2.70
N VAL A 109 -0.88 4.70 -3.17
CA VAL A 109 -0.37 4.39 -4.51
C VAL A 109 -1.50 4.54 -5.52
N LYS A 110 -1.25 5.32 -6.56
CA LYS A 110 -2.26 5.72 -7.55
C LYS A 110 -1.72 5.55 -8.97
N GLY A 111 -2.62 5.27 -9.91
CA GLY A 111 -2.25 5.26 -11.33
C GLY A 111 -1.91 6.66 -11.86
N SER A 112 -1.21 6.72 -12.98
CA SER A 112 -0.71 7.97 -13.58
C SER A 112 -1.81 8.98 -13.91
N ARG A 113 -2.98 8.51 -14.27
CA ARG A 113 -4.11 9.39 -14.58
C ARG A 113 -4.52 10.26 -13.39
N ARG A 114 -4.39 9.73 -12.17
CA ARG A 114 -4.73 10.44 -10.94
C ARG A 114 -3.79 11.63 -10.65
N TYR A 115 -2.63 11.66 -11.26
CA TYR A 115 -1.74 12.82 -11.17
C TYR A 115 -2.37 14.07 -11.79
N PHE A 116 -3.12 13.91 -12.88
CA PHE A 116 -3.77 15.00 -13.61
C PHE A 116 -5.20 15.28 -13.11
N GLU A 117 -5.90 14.25 -12.68
CA GLU A 117 -7.30 14.34 -12.25
C GLU A 117 -7.54 13.37 -11.10
N ASP A 118 -7.64 13.90 -9.90
CA ASP A 118 -7.81 13.10 -8.68
C ASP A 118 -9.11 13.44 -7.97
N GLU A 119 -9.56 12.55 -7.10
CA GLU A 119 -10.69 12.74 -6.23
C GLU A 119 -10.22 13.22 -4.86
N PRO A 120 -11.00 14.06 -4.16
CA PRO A 120 -10.67 14.42 -2.79
C PRO A 120 -10.75 13.20 -1.87
N ILE A 121 -9.88 13.17 -0.89
CA ILE A 121 -9.91 12.17 0.18
C ILE A 121 -9.78 12.87 1.52
N HIS A 122 -10.59 12.46 2.48
CA HIS A 122 -10.58 13.01 3.82
C HIS A 122 -9.67 12.17 4.72
N ILE A 123 -8.57 12.79 5.19
CA ILE A 123 -7.54 12.10 5.97
C ILE A 123 -7.51 12.67 7.39
N PRO A 124 -7.51 11.81 8.44
CA PRO A 124 -7.37 12.26 9.82
C PRO A 124 -6.06 13.03 10.06
N SER A 125 -6.09 13.95 11.01
CA SER A 125 -4.93 14.82 11.31
C SER A 125 -3.68 14.06 11.79
N GLN A 126 -3.84 12.89 12.39
CA GLN A 126 -2.74 12.03 12.81
C GLN A 126 -2.06 11.29 11.65
N CYS A 127 -2.68 11.28 10.48
CA CYS A 127 -2.14 10.60 9.32
C CYS A 127 -1.24 11.51 8.49
N ASN A 128 0.01 11.14 8.33
CA ASN A 128 0.91 11.77 7.37
C ASN A 128 0.65 11.15 6.00
N TYR A 129 -0.11 11.85 5.19
CA TYR A 129 -0.58 11.38 3.89
C TYR A 129 0.46 11.62 2.80
N ARG A 130 0.84 10.53 2.11
CA ARG A 130 1.81 10.55 1.02
C ARG A 130 1.16 9.99 -0.24
N LYS A 131 1.35 10.64 -1.37
CA LYS A 131 0.84 10.19 -2.68
C LYS A 131 1.99 9.63 -3.50
N VAL A 132 1.79 8.45 -4.07
CA VAL A 132 2.77 7.80 -4.94
C VAL A 132 2.09 7.49 -6.27
N TYR A 133 2.52 8.17 -7.34
CA TYR A 133 1.94 7.99 -8.66
C TYR A 133 2.77 7.01 -9.49
N LEU A 134 2.09 6.05 -10.09
CA LEU A 134 2.71 5.05 -10.96
C LEU A 134 2.69 5.55 -12.40
N GLY A 135 3.85 5.86 -12.93
CA GLY A 135 4.03 6.28 -14.32
C GLY A 135 4.33 5.11 -15.24
N PHE A 136 5.14 5.39 -16.26
CA PHE A 136 5.55 4.43 -17.28
C PHE A 136 7.06 4.54 -17.54
N VAL A 137 7.62 3.60 -18.29
CA VAL A 137 9.01 3.59 -18.72
C VAL A 137 9.07 3.88 -20.21
N LYS A 138 9.89 4.86 -20.59
CA LYS A 138 10.16 5.16 -21.99
C LYS A 138 11.35 4.34 -22.45
N GLU A 139 11.17 3.63 -23.56
CA GLU A 139 12.19 2.80 -24.20
C GLU A 139 12.54 3.38 -25.58
N ASP A 140 13.58 2.85 -26.23
CA ASP A 140 14.04 3.35 -27.55
C ASP A 140 12.94 3.31 -28.63
N ASN A 141 12.08 2.30 -28.59
CA ASN A 141 11.03 2.07 -29.59
C ASN A 141 9.61 2.24 -29.04
N GLY A 142 9.42 3.02 -27.98
CA GLY A 142 8.11 3.26 -27.40
C GLY A 142 8.13 3.38 -25.90
N SER A 143 7.07 2.91 -25.27
CA SER A 143 6.94 2.95 -23.83
C SER A 143 6.24 1.69 -23.32
N ARG A 144 6.40 1.40 -22.05
CA ARG A 144 5.72 0.30 -21.35
C ARG A 144 5.31 0.72 -19.95
N TRP A 145 4.31 0.04 -19.40
CA TRP A 145 3.97 0.19 -18.00
C TRP A 145 5.04 -0.42 -17.10
N LEU A 146 5.06 0.01 -15.84
CA LEU A 146 5.97 -0.51 -14.84
C LEU A 146 5.70 -2.00 -14.58
N THR A 147 6.75 -2.75 -14.34
CA THR A 147 6.63 -4.12 -13.82
C THR A 147 6.26 -4.11 -12.35
N HIS A 148 5.77 -5.22 -11.81
CA HIS A 148 5.49 -5.35 -10.37
C HIS A 148 6.74 -5.12 -9.52
N ASP A 149 7.90 -5.60 -9.96
CA ASP A 149 9.18 -5.36 -9.25
C ASP A 149 9.56 -3.88 -9.24
N GLU A 150 9.38 -3.18 -10.34
CA GLU A 150 9.63 -1.74 -10.42
C GLU A 150 8.70 -0.95 -9.52
N ILE A 151 7.43 -1.33 -9.46
CA ILE A 151 6.44 -0.72 -8.56
C ILE A 151 6.84 -0.95 -7.10
N ALA A 152 7.10 -2.19 -6.71
CA ALA A 152 7.47 -2.53 -5.34
C ALA A 152 8.75 -1.82 -4.91
N ASN A 153 9.80 -1.85 -5.73
CA ASN A 153 11.07 -1.17 -5.43
C ASN A 153 10.91 0.35 -5.34
N GLY A 154 10.09 0.92 -6.21
CA GLY A 154 9.79 2.35 -6.18
C GLY A 154 9.01 2.77 -4.94
N VAL A 155 8.03 1.99 -4.51
CA VAL A 155 7.26 2.25 -3.27
C VAL A 155 8.18 2.12 -2.04
N ILE A 156 9.02 1.10 -1.99
CA ILE A 156 10.01 0.91 -0.92
C ILE A 156 10.92 2.14 -0.81
N LYS A 157 11.40 2.64 -1.94
CA LYS A 157 12.22 3.85 -2.00
C LYS A 157 11.45 5.07 -1.46
N GLN A 158 10.19 5.23 -1.83
CA GLN A 158 9.35 6.34 -1.36
C GLN A 158 9.10 6.27 0.15
N ILE A 159 8.94 5.08 0.71
CA ILE A 159 8.81 4.91 2.16
C ILE A 159 10.07 5.42 2.87
N GLY A 160 11.25 5.15 2.32
CA GLY A 160 12.53 5.62 2.87
C GLY A 160 12.74 7.13 2.73
N ILE A 161 12.36 7.73 1.61
CA ILE A 161 12.48 9.17 1.34
C ILE A 161 11.44 9.97 2.13
N ASP A 162 10.24 9.46 2.25
CA ASP A 162 9.10 10.04 2.99
C ASP A 162 8.67 11.43 2.49
N GLU A 163 8.65 11.64 1.19
CA GLU A 163 8.14 12.88 0.58
C GLU A 163 6.61 12.85 0.44
N GLU A 164 5.97 14.02 0.45
CA GLU A 164 4.52 14.12 0.29
C GLU A 164 4.01 13.59 -1.04
N VAL A 165 4.78 13.76 -2.10
CA VAL A 165 4.45 13.29 -3.46
C VAL A 165 5.67 12.62 -4.06
N GLY A 166 5.47 11.38 -4.53
CA GLY A 166 6.47 10.62 -5.25
C GLY A 166 5.93 10.14 -6.61
N ILE A 167 6.82 9.99 -7.57
CA ILE A 167 6.53 9.44 -8.88
C ILE A 167 7.48 8.28 -9.13
N ILE A 168 6.91 7.14 -9.53
CA ILE A 168 7.70 5.98 -9.95
C ILE A 168 7.61 5.90 -11.47
N GLY A 169 8.77 5.87 -12.13
CA GLY A 169 8.83 5.96 -13.58
C GLY A 169 8.65 7.41 -14.08
N GLN A 170 7.98 7.57 -15.20
CA GLN A 170 7.81 8.83 -15.89
C GLN A 170 6.33 9.13 -16.12
N ILE A 171 5.93 10.39 -15.98
CA ILE A 171 4.56 10.87 -16.25
C ILE A 171 4.54 11.84 -17.43
N HIS A 172 5.57 12.64 -17.61
CA HIS A 172 5.65 13.64 -18.68
C HIS A 172 6.61 13.20 -19.78
N PRO A 173 6.28 13.43 -21.07
CA PRO A 173 4.96 13.84 -21.57
C PRO A 173 3.96 12.68 -21.50
N TYR A 174 2.77 12.97 -21.06
CA TYR A 174 1.76 11.92 -20.82
C TYR A 174 1.28 11.24 -22.11
N GLU A 175 1.39 11.93 -23.22
CA GLU A 175 1.10 11.38 -24.57
C GLU A 175 2.03 10.22 -24.93
N ALA A 176 3.22 10.13 -24.32
CA ALA A 176 4.18 9.05 -24.56
C ALA A 176 3.86 7.75 -23.82
N ARG A 177 2.80 7.73 -22.98
CA ARG A 177 2.41 6.53 -22.24
C ARG A 177 2.02 5.39 -23.19
N PRO A 178 2.12 4.13 -22.73
CA PRO A 178 1.63 2.96 -23.49
C PRO A 178 0.14 3.10 -23.82
N ARG A 179 -0.24 2.68 -25.03
CA ARG A 179 -1.64 2.65 -25.48
C ARG A 179 -2.29 1.32 -25.18
#